data_14cf0ab090021f0e96a248af154c9474
#
_entry.id   14cf0ab090021f0e96a248af154c9474
#
_cell.length_a   1.000
_cell.length_b   1.000
_cell.length_c   1.000
_cell.angle_alpha   90.00
_cell.angle_beta   90.00
_cell.angle_gamma   90.00
#
_symmetry.space_group_name_H-M   'P 1'
#
loop_
_entity.id
_entity.type
_entity.pdbx_description
1 polymer ?
#
loop_
_entity_poly.entity_id
_entity_poly.type
_entity_poly.pdbx_seq_one_letter_code
_entity_poly.pdbx_strand_id
1 'polypeptide(L)'
;MYIKNLDECKEIISGDNCRLREILNPLKDELAIRYSMAHARVAPGDTTFRHRLTGSEVYYIITGKGIMYIDSEERNVGEGDTVYIPPGAVQCIKNTGEEELVFICMVDPPWKPDDEEILQ
;
A
#
# COMPACT_ATOMS: atom_id res chain seq x y z
N MET A 1 2.22 -26.26 -5.56
CA MET A 1 1.92 -24.98 -6.25
C MET A 1 1.07 -24.13 -5.36
N TYR A 2 1.40 -22.85 -5.20
CA TYR A 2 0.66 -21.92 -4.35
C TYR A 2 -0.04 -20.88 -5.25
N ILE A 3 -1.36 -20.87 -5.21
CA ILE A 3 -2.17 -19.92 -5.98
C ILE A 3 -3.24 -19.36 -5.04
N LYS A 4 -3.38 -18.05 -4.99
CA LYS A 4 -4.42 -17.41 -4.19
C LYS A 4 -5.13 -16.36 -5.06
N ASN A 5 -6.45 -16.40 -5.05
CA ASN A 5 -7.25 -15.40 -5.74
C ASN A 5 -7.52 -14.21 -4.79
N LEU A 6 -7.59 -13.01 -5.33
CA LEU A 6 -7.86 -11.82 -4.53
C LEU A 6 -9.15 -11.93 -3.73
N ASP A 7 -10.18 -12.57 -4.32
CA ASP A 7 -11.47 -12.74 -3.65
C ASP A 7 -11.40 -13.62 -2.41
N GLU A 8 -10.35 -14.42 -2.25
CA GLU A 8 -10.13 -15.24 -1.06
C GLU A 8 -9.52 -14.41 0.09
N CYS A 9 -9.05 -13.21 -0.21
CA CYS A 9 -8.40 -12.35 0.77
C CYS A 9 -9.41 -11.43 1.41
N LYS A 10 -9.49 -11.47 2.75
CA LYS A 10 -10.43 -10.63 3.49
C LYS A 10 -10.03 -9.16 3.36
N GLU A 11 -10.99 -8.30 3.02
CA GLU A 11 -10.78 -6.88 3.00
C GLU A 11 -10.91 -6.31 4.41
N ILE A 12 -9.93 -5.51 4.81
CA ILE A 12 -9.90 -4.82 6.10
C ILE A 12 -9.68 -3.32 5.85
N ILE A 13 -9.92 -2.53 6.88
CA ILE A 13 -9.47 -1.13 6.89
C ILE A 13 -8.10 -1.14 7.54
N SER A 14 -7.07 -0.73 6.80
CA SER A 14 -5.70 -0.71 7.30
C SER A 14 -5.47 0.42 8.30
N GLY A 15 -4.32 0.37 8.98
CA GLY A 15 -3.95 1.39 9.95
C GLY A 15 -3.93 2.80 9.37
N ASP A 16 -3.54 2.94 8.11
CA ASP A 16 -3.51 4.22 7.40
C ASP A 16 -4.85 4.57 6.72
N ASN A 17 -5.90 3.83 7.05
CA ASN A 17 -7.28 4.08 6.64
C ASN A 17 -7.56 3.87 5.15
N CYS A 18 -6.95 2.85 4.56
CA CYS A 18 -7.35 2.41 3.23
C CYS A 18 -7.97 1.01 3.30
N ARG A 19 -8.69 0.62 2.25
CA ARG A 19 -9.24 -0.72 2.15
C ARG A 19 -8.16 -1.64 1.61
N LEU A 20 -7.83 -2.68 2.37
CA LEU A 20 -6.66 -3.50 2.12
C LEU A 20 -7.01 -4.98 2.15
N ARG A 21 -6.47 -5.71 1.17
CA ARG A 21 -6.46 -7.18 1.16
C ARG A 21 -5.01 -7.64 1.13
N GLU A 22 -4.54 -8.21 2.22
CA GLU A 22 -3.20 -8.79 2.25
C GLU A 22 -3.21 -10.08 1.45
N ILE A 23 -2.32 -10.15 0.44
CA ILE A 23 -2.29 -11.28 -0.48
C ILE A 23 -1.25 -12.30 -0.04
N LEU A 24 -0.02 -11.86 0.20
CA LEU A 24 1.10 -12.71 0.62
C LEU A 24 1.83 -12.07 1.79
N ASN A 25 2.05 -12.85 2.84
CA ASN A 25 2.90 -12.43 3.95
C ASN A 25 3.57 -13.66 4.56
N PRO A 26 4.89 -13.80 4.42
CA PRO A 26 5.60 -14.99 4.90
C PRO A 26 5.60 -15.13 6.43
N LEU A 27 5.17 -14.09 7.16
CA LEU A 27 4.95 -14.20 8.62
C LEU A 27 3.67 -14.95 8.96
N LYS A 28 2.77 -15.11 7.99
CA LYS A 28 1.46 -15.77 8.15
C LYS A 28 1.31 -17.00 7.27
N ASP A 29 2.04 -17.05 6.16
CA ASP A 29 1.94 -18.10 5.15
C ASP A 29 3.29 -18.81 5.03
N GLU A 30 3.29 -20.10 4.62
CA GLU A 30 4.53 -20.85 4.40
C GLU A 30 5.09 -20.51 3.04
N LEU A 31 5.78 -19.37 2.95
CA LEU A 31 6.39 -18.88 1.71
C LEU A 31 7.83 -18.49 1.95
N ALA A 32 8.70 -18.84 1.02
CA ALA A 32 10.14 -18.50 1.07
C ALA A 32 10.39 -17.20 0.32
N ILE A 33 9.71 -16.14 0.74
CA ILE A 33 9.88 -14.79 0.20
C ILE A 33 10.25 -13.83 1.33
N ARG A 34 10.81 -12.67 0.99
CA ARG A 34 11.29 -11.70 1.96
C ARG A 34 10.50 -10.39 1.93
N TYR A 35 9.29 -10.44 1.40
CA TYR A 35 8.41 -9.29 1.28
C TYR A 35 6.97 -9.72 1.53
N SER A 36 6.10 -8.77 1.80
CA SER A 36 4.66 -8.96 1.79
C SER A 36 4.05 -8.20 0.62
N MET A 37 2.86 -8.62 0.21
CA MET A 37 2.14 -8.01 -0.91
C MET A 37 0.67 -7.86 -0.55
N ALA A 38 0.11 -6.70 -0.84
CA ALA A 38 -1.29 -6.42 -0.57
C ALA A 38 -1.91 -5.62 -1.72
N HIS A 39 -3.22 -5.70 -1.81
CA HIS A 39 -4.04 -4.95 -2.74
C HIS A 39 -4.77 -3.87 -1.95
N ALA A 40 -4.67 -2.62 -2.37
CA ALA A 40 -5.23 -1.48 -1.67
C ALA A 40 -6.18 -0.68 -2.55
N ARG A 41 -7.23 -0.13 -1.93
CA ARG A 41 -8.20 0.73 -2.59
C ARG A 41 -8.42 1.98 -1.76
N VAL A 42 -8.48 3.13 -2.42
CA VAL A 42 -8.78 4.42 -1.79
C VAL A 42 -9.96 5.03 -2.54
N ALA A 43 -11.02 5.37 -1.80
CA ALA A 43 -12.22 5.94 -2.39
C ALA A 43 -11.96 7.35 -2.96
N PRO A 44 -12.77 7.79 -3.95
CA PRO A 44 -12.62 9.13 -4.51
C PRO A 44 -12.67 10.21 -3.42
N GLY A 45 -11.71 11.13 -3.46
CA GLY A 45 -11.62 12.23 -2.52
C GLY A 45 -10.94 11.90 -1.19
N ASP A 46 -10.73 10.62 -0.91
CA ASP A 46 -10.07 10.22 0.34
C ASP A 46 -8.56 10.34 0.24
N THR A 47 -7.94 10.55 1.39
CA THR A 47 -6.49 10.55 1.56
C THR A 47 -6.15 9.58 2.69
N THR A 48 -5.17 8.71 2.47
CA THR A 48 -4.70 7.83 3.54
C THR A 48 -4.04 8.65 4.65
N PHE A 49 -3.98 8.09 5.85
CA PHE A 49 -3.29 8.77 6.95
C PHE A 49 -1.78 8.81 6.66
N ARG A 50 -1.14 9.87 7.11
CA ARG A 50 0.32 9.93 7.05
C ARG A 50 0.88 8.86 7.97
N HIS A 51 1.82 8.09 7.43
CA HIS A 51 2.45 7.00 8.15
C HIS A 51 3.84 6.74 7.58
N ARG A 52 4.60 5.93 8.28
CA ARG A 52 5.91 5.47 7.80
C ARG A 52 6.14 4.03 8.21
N LEU A 53 6.96 3.35 7.42
CA LEU A 53 7.41 1.99 7.70
C LEU A 53 8.91 1.99 7.95
N THR A 54 9.38 1.05 8.77
CA THR A 54 10.82 0.88 8.97
C THR A 54 11.49 0.29 7.73
N GLY A 55 10.75 -0.49 6.94
CA GLY A 55 11.23 -1.05 5.68
C GLY A 55 10.88 -0.19 4.47
N SER A 56 11.27 -0.68 3.30
CA SER A 56 10.90 -0.04 2.03
C SER A 56 9.54 -0.52 1.57
N GLU A 57 8.89 0.31 0.75
CA GLU A 57 7.61 -0.04 0.15
C GLU A 57 7.58 0.39 -1.31
N VAL A 58 6.87 -0.39 -2.13
CA VAL A 58 6.64 -0.06 -3.52
C VAL A 58 5.14 -0.12 -3.78
N TYR A 59 4.60 0.91 -4.45
CA TYR A 59 3.25 0.88 -5.00
C TYR A 59 3.31 0.69 -6.50
N TYR A 60 2.42 -0.12 -7.03
CA TYR A 60 2.14 -0.17 -8.46
C TYR A 60 0.67 0.18 -8.67
N ILE A 61 0.41 1.29 -9.36
CA ILE A 61 -0.95 1.79 -9.57
C ILE A 61 -1.61 0.99 -10.68
N ILE A 62 -2.71 0.31 -10.36
CA ILE A 62 -3.46 -0.49 -11.34
C ILE A 62 -4.47 0.38 -12.07
N THR A 63 -5.24 1.18 -11.33
CA THR A 63 -6.29 2.03 -11.91
C THR A 63 -6.50 3.26 -11.03
N GLY A 64 -7.01 4.31 -11.63
CA GLY A 64 -7.26 5.57 -10.96
C GLY A 64 -6.09 6.53 -11.04
N LYS A 65 -6.23 7.65 -10.36
CA LYS A 65 -5.19 8.69 -10.31
C LYS A 65 -5.22 9.39 -8.96
N GLY A 66 -4.09 9.96 -8.59
CA GLY A 66 -3.99 10.62 -7.32
C GLY A 66 -2.76 11.49 -7.19
N ILE A 67 -2.49 11.90 -5.96
CA ILE A 67 -1.26 12.59 -5.58
C ILE A 67 -0.57 11.74 -4.54
N MET A 68 0.69 11.41 -4.79
CA MET A 68 1.55 10.74 -3.82
C MET A 68 2.37 11.76 -3.06
N TYR A 69 2.40 11.63 -1.74
CA TYR A 69 3.19 12.48 -0.85
C TYR A 69 4.26 11.62 -0.19
N ILE A 70 5.51 12.00 -0.35
CA ILE A 70 6.65 11.34 0.32
C ILE A 70 7.52 12.44 0.91
N ASP A 71 7.60 12.50 2.24
CA ASP A 71 8.28 13.56 2.98
C ASP A 71 7.78 14.95 2.52
N SER A 72 8.66 15.79 1.96
CA SER A 72 8.31 17.12 1.48
C SER A 72 7.92 17.16 0.00
N GLU A 73 7.96 16.01 -0.67
CA GLU A 73 7.65 15.95 -2.10
C GLU A 73 6.21 15.53 -2.34
N GLU A 74 5.63 16.04 -3.43
CA GLU A 74 4.34 15.56 -3.91
C GLU A 74 4.35 15.48 -5.42
N ARG A 75 3.73 14.43 -5.98
CA ARG A 75 3.63 14.24 -7.42
C ARG A 75 2.34 13.57 -7.79
N ASN A 76 1.83 13.92 -8.96
CA ASN A 76 0.70 13.20 -9.54
C ASN A 76 1.12 11.79 -9.92
N VAL A 77 0.24 10.84 -9.66
CA VAL A 77 0.43 9.44 -10.03
C VAL A 77 -0.84 8.94 -10.72
N GLY A 78 -0.70 7.91 -11.53
CA GLY A 78 -1.81 7.31 -12.24
C GLY A 78 -1.49 5.90 -12.68
N GLU A 79 -2.42 5.34 -13.45
CA GLU A 79 -2.34 3.96 -13.93
C GLU A 79 -0.99 3.66 -14.55
N GLY A 80 -0.37 2.56 -14.14
CA GLY A 80 0.93 2.12 -14.61
C GLY A 80 2.13 2.70 -13.90
N ASP A 81 1.93 3.67 -12.99
CA ASP A 81 3.04 4.25 -12.25
C ASP A 81 3.52 3.32 -11.15
N THR A 82 4.84 3.28 -10.97
CA THR A 82 5.49 2.61 -9.85
C THR A 82 6.06 3.67 -8.93
N VAL A 83 5.75 3.55 -7.64
CA VAL A 83 6.23 4.50 -6.62
C VAL A 83 7.14 3.75 -5.66
N TYR A 84 8.40 4.21 -5.56
CA TYR A 84 9.32 3.70 -4.54
C TYR A 84 9.27 4.59 -3.31
N ILE A 85 9.04 3.98 -2.15
CA ILE A 85 8.98 4.67 -0.86
C ILE A 85 10.16 4.19 -0.01
N PRO A 86 11.15 5.06 0.27
CA PRO A 86 12.32 4.66 1.06
C PRO A 86 11.95 4.30 2.50
N PRO A 87 12.79 3.48 3.16
CA PRO A 87 12.60 3.20 4.58
C PRO A 87 12.51 4.48 5.41
N GLY A 88 11.54 4.55 6.31
CA GLY A 88 11.37 5.67 7.22
C GLY A 88 10.72 6.91 6.63
N ALA A 89 10.47 6.96 5.33
CA ALA A 89 9.83 8.13 4.71
C ALA A 89 8.37 8.24 5.16
N VAL A 90 7.94 9.46 5.43
CA VAL A 90 6.54 9.76 5.75
C VAL A 90 5.75 9.80 4.45
N GLN A 91 4.68 9.03 4.37
CA GLN A 91 3.93 8.85 3.13
C GLN A 91 2.42 8.92 3.34
N CYS A 92 1.73 9.37 2.32
CA CYS A 92 0.29 9.16 2.14
C CYS A 92 -0.05 9.34 0.66
N ILE A 93 -1.25 8.90 0.30
CA ILE A 93 -1.74 9.04 -1.06
C ILE A 93 -3.18 9.55 -1.04
N LYS A 94 -3.49 10.47 -1.96
CA LYS A 94 -4.82 11.03 -2.12
C LYS A 94 -5.41 10.61 -3.46
N ASN A 95 -6.65 10.15 -3.44
CA ASN A 95 -7.40 9.89 -4.68
C ASN A 95 -7.99 11.20 -5.19
N THR A 96 -7.54 11.67 -6.34
CA THR A 96 -8.02 12.91 -6.98
C THR A 96 -8.96 12.65 -8.14
N GLY A 97 -9.25 11.37 -8.43
CA GLY A 97 -10.13 10.98 -9.50
C GLY A 97 -11.57 10.78 -9.06
N GLU A 98 -12.40 10.34 -9.98
CA GLU A 98 -13.81 10.03 -9.73
C GLU A 98 -14.05 8.54 -9.51
N GLU A 99 -13.03 7.72 -9.74
CA GLU A 99 -13.07 6.27 -9.55
C GLU A 99 -12.17 5.87 -8.38
N GLU A 100 -12.29 4.61 -7.96
CA GLU A 100 -11.39 4.08 -6.94
C GLU A 100 -9.94 4.13 -7.43
N LEU A 101 -9.04 4.51 -6.55
CA LEU A 101 -7.61 4.39 -6.77
C LEU A 101 -7.19 3.03 -6.25
N VAL A 102 -6.68 2.17 -7.12
CA VAL A 102 -6.33 0.79 -6.80
C VAL A 102 -4.85 0.58 -7.07
N PHE A 103 -4.15 0.00 -6.11
CA PHE A 103 -2.73 -0.28 -6.26
C PHE A 103 -2.32 -1.52 -5.48
N ILE A 104 -1.22 -2.12 -5.95
CA ILE A 104 -0.52 -3.18 -5.22
C ILE A 104 0.57 -2.53 -4.40
N CYS A 105 0.70 -2.94 -3.15
CA CYS A 105 1.83 -2.52 -2.32
C CYS A 105 2.67 -3.73 -1.91
N MET A 106 3.99 -3.55 -1.97
CA MET A 106 4.97 -4.55 -1.58
C MET A 106 5.86 -3.96 -0.52
N VAL A 107 6.08 -4.69 0.57
CA VAL A 107 6.84 -4.23 1.73
C VAL A 107 7.99 -5.20 2.00
N ASP A 108 9.20 -4.69 2.13
CA ASP A 108 10.40 -5.47 2.45
C ASP A 108 11.15 -4.80 3.61
N PRO A 109 11.35 -5.49 4.76
CA PRO A 109 10.88 -6.84 5.11
C PRO A 109 9.35 -6.92 5.21
N PRO A 110 8.80 -8.14 5.32
CA PRO A 110 7.34 -8.33 5.33
C PRO A 110 6.66 -7.45 6.37
N TRP A 111 5.52 -6.88 6.00
CA TRP A 111 4.79 -5.99 6.89
C TRP A 111 4.40 -6.67 8.20
N LYS A 112 4.61 -5.96 9.30
CA LYS A 112 4.09 -6.31 10.62
C LYS A 112 3.75 -5.01 11.38
N PRO A 113 2.81 -5.07 12.35
CA PRO A 113 2.36 -3.86 13.03
C PRO A 113 3.45 -3.04 13.69
N ASP A 114 4.47 -3.70 14.25
CA ASP A 114 5.56 -3.02 14.97
C ASP A 114 6.42 -2.15 14.06
N ASP A 115 6.39 -2.39 12.76
CA ASP A 115 7.19 -1.64 11.79
C ASP A 115 6.49 -0.40 11.26
N GLU A 116 5.21 -0.20 11.62
CA GLU A 116 4.42 0.92 11.11
C GLU A 116 4.11 1.93 12.21
N GLU A 117 4.32 3.20 11.88
CA GLU A 117 3.95 4.33 12.74
C GLU A 117 2.93 5.18 12.01
N ILE A 118 1.74 5.34 12.61
CA ILE A 118 0.70 6.23 12.10
C ILE A 118 0.92 7.61 12.73
N LEU A 119 1.04 8.63 11.89
CA LEU A 119 1.33 9.99 12.35
C LEU A 119 0.09 10.85 12.48
N GLN A 120 -1.08 10.27 12.17
CA GLN A 120 -2.29 11.07 12.21
C GLN A 120 -3.54 10.22 12.33
#